data_f1fea75a174a731f8654342d31d2228d
#
_entry.id   f1fea75a174a731f8654342d31d2228d
#
_cell.length_a   1.000
_cell.length_b   1.000
_cell.length_c   1.000
_cell.angle_alpha   90.00
_cell.angle_beta   90.00
_cell.angle_gamma   90.00
#
_symmetry.space_group_name_H-M   'P 1'
#
loop_
_entity.id
_entity.type
_entity.pdbx_description
1 polymer ?
#
loop_
_entity_poly.entity_id
_entity_poly.type
_entity_poly.pdbx_seq_one_letter_code
_entity_poly.pdbx_strand_id
1 'polypeptide(L)'
;MSACEPNLPSRGAASRPQPIAASPQALPPRVIVQGSTLDQRLLTRLYAQLGQPPLELAMRGGACVGADGADTAARVTFASRATLLSILVDPWLRFGDAYSDGSITVEGDLVGLLETVYRYSATLARSSVVRRAAARLRRPHNTLSRARENIHHHYDIGNEFYALWLGSTMAYTCAYYPTPEATLDEAQVAKMDHVCRKLRLQPGESVVEAGCGWGSLGLHMARNYGVRVRAFNISHEQIVYARERAQREGLGSRVEYVEDDYRNIQGTYDAFVSVGMLEHVGVSNYSALGEVVHRSLGGRGRGLIHSIGRNFPAPLQAWIEKRIFPGAYPPTLSEMAPIFEPWNLSILDVENLRLHYAQTLRHWLALYEGAAARVQQMFDEKFVRMWRLYLAGSAAAFTTGTLQLFQVVFAPGESNDIPWTRAYMYRS
;
A
#
# COMPACT_ATOMS: atom_id res chain seq x y z
N MET A 1 15.31 54.74 -41.23
CA MET A 1 16.02 53.95 -40.21
C MET A 1 15.18 52.71 -39.95
N SER A 2 15.59 51.59 -40.51
CA SER A 2 14.85 50.37 -40.62
C SER A 2 14.93 49.58 -39.30
N ALA A 3 13.79 49.20 -38.73
CA ALA A 3 13.68 48.35 -37.57
C ALA A 3 13.68 46.87 -38.01
N CYS A 4 14.67 46.10 -37.54
CA CYS A 4 14.71 44.66 -37.68
C CYS A 4 13.72 43.96 -36.76
N GLU A 5 12.73 43.28 -37.32
CA GLU A 5 11.91 42.30 -36.59
C GLU A 5 12.65 40.97 -36.45
N PRO A 6 12.59 40.31 -35.27
CA PRO A 6 13.14 38.95 -35.15
C PRO A 6 12.16 37.91 -35.64
N ASN A 7 12.62 37.05 -36.53
CA ASN A 7 11.95 35.88 -37.07
C ASN A 7 11.66 34.84 -35.94
N LEU A 8 10.41 34.60 -35.65
CA LEU A 8 9.95 33.49 -34.78
C LEU A 8 9.85 32.20 -35.64
N PRO A 9 10.39 31.08 -35.16
CA PRO A 9 10.24 29.80 -35.87
C PRO A 9 8.78 29.32 -35.82
N SER A 10 8.29 28.84 -36.96
CA SER A 10 6.97 28.28 -37.18
C SER A 10 6.70 27.11 -36.20
N ARG A 11 5.61 27.22 -35.45
CA ARG A 11 5.08 26.14 -34.59
C ARG A 11 4.73 24.96 -35.48
N GLY A 12 5.47 23.86 -35.32
CA GLY A 12 5.09 22.54 -35.83
C GLY A 12 3.73 22.14 -35.30
N ALA A 13 2.84 21.71 -36.18
CA ALA A 13 1.51 21.23 -35.81
C ALA A 13 1.65 20.03 -34.88
N ALA A 14 1.27 20.23 -33.59
CA ALA A 14 1.12 19.14 -32.65
C ALA A 14 -0.02 18.23 -33.16
N SER A 15 0.32 16.99 -33.50
CA SER A 15 -0.64 15.96 -33.86
C SER A 15 -1.61 15.76 -32.69
N ARG A 16 -2.91 15.91 -32.94
CA ARG A 16 -3.95 15.58 -31.98
C ARG A 16 -3.80 14.11 -31.55
N PRO A 17 -3.85 13.78 -30.24
CA PRO A 17 -3.89 12.40 -29.82
C PRO A 17 -5.13 11.74 -30.45
N GLN A 18 -4.91 10.64 -31.15
CA GLN A 18 -5.99 9.81 -31.66
C GLN A 18 -6.81 9.27 -30.46
N PRO A 19 -8.16 9.23 -30.56
CA PRO A 19 -8.97 8.59 -29.55
C PRO A 19 -8.55 7.12 -29.42
N ILE A 20 -8.25 6.69 -28.20
CA ILE A 20 -7.99 5.30 -27.88
C ILE A 20 -9.22 4.52 -28.36
N ALA A 21 -9.06 3.71 -29.40
CA ALA A 21 -10.10 2.84 -29.90
C ALA A 21 -10.63 2.00 -28.73
N ALA A 22 -11.94 2.03 -28.48
CA ALA A 22 -12.57 1.13 -27.54
C ALA A 22 -12.18 -0.29 -27.93
N SER A 23 -11.52 -1.01 -27.04
CA SER A 23 -11.18 -2.42 -27.22
C SER A 23 -12.47 -3.16 -27.65
N PRO A 24 -12.45 -4.02 -28.68
CA PRO A 24 -13.60 -4.79 -29.06
C PRO A 24 -14.10 -5.55 -27.81
N GLN A 25 -15.40 -5.47 -27.52
CA GLN A 25 -16.02 -6.26 -26.46
C GLN A 25 -15.73 -7.73 -26.80
N ALA A 26 -14.80 -8.34 -26.03
CA ALA A 26 -14.52 -9.75 -26.14
C ALA A 26 -15.83 -10.51 -25.91
N LEU A 27 -16.17 -11.42 -26.81
CA LEU A 27 -17.29 -12.34 -26.63
C LEU A 27 -17.13 -13.04 -25.28
N PRO A 28 -18.22 -13.26 -24.51
CA PRO A 28 -18.13 -13.95 -23.24
C PRO A 28 -17.46 -15.32 -23.48
N PRO A 29 -16.49 -15.71 -22.62
CA PRO A 29 -15.76 -16.95 -22.78
C PRO A 29 -16.74 -18.13 -22.78
N ARG A 30 -16.49 -19.15 -23.64
CA ARG A 30 -17.27 -20.39 -23.63
C ARG A 30 -17.08 -21.04 -22.26
N VAL A 31 -18.20 -21.29 -21.56
CA VAL A 31 -18.17 -21.92 -20.24
C VAL A 31 -18.15 -23.44 -20.45
N ILE A 32 -17.06 -24.10 -20.05
CA ILE A 32 -17.00 -25.57 -19.96
C ILE A 32 -17.66 -26.01 -18.64
N VAL A 33 -18.46 -27.06 -18.71
CA VAL A 33 -19.07 -27.70 -17.55
C VAL A 33 -18.86 -29.22 -17.68
N GLN A 34 -17.97 -29.79 -16.82
CA GLN A 34 -17.67 -31.24 -16.82
C GLN A 34 -17.70 -31.79 -15.37
N GLY A 35 -18.17 -33.03 -15.21
CA GLY A 35 -18.11 -33.78 -13.95
C GLY A 35 -19.44 -34.08 -13.27
N SER A 36 -19.48 -34.31 -11.95
CA SER A 36 -20.68 -34.68 -11.21
C SER A 36 -21.64 -33.50 -11.04
N THR A 37 -22.95 -33.79 -11.10
CA THR A 37 -24.01 -32.77 -11.08
C THR A 37 -23.98 -31.86 -9.83
N LEU A 38 -23.58 -32.37 -8.65
CA LEU A 38 -23.52 -31.58 -7.42
C LEU A 38 -22.30 -30.65 -7.43
N ASP A 39 -21.12 -31.17 -7.75
CA ASP A 39 -19.89 -30.39 -7.79
C ASP A 39 -19.97 -29.29 -8.86
N GLN A 40 -20.53 -29.61 -10.02
CA GLN A 40 -20.82 -28.64 -11.07
C GLN A 40 -21.71 -27.49 -10.58
N ARG A 41 -22.82 -27.81 -9.89
CA ARG A 41 -23.75 -26.79 -9.36
C ARG A 41 -23.07 -25.87 -8.38
N LEU A 42 -22.23 -26.40 -7.48
CA LEU A 42 -21.49 -25.61 -6.49
C LEU A 42 -20.44 -24.72 -7.16
N LEU A 43 -19.65 -25.25 -8.10
CA LEU A 43 -18.68 -24.49 -8.88
C LEU A 43 -19.36 -23.41 -9.72
N THR A 44 -20.46 -23.73 -10.40
CA THR A 44 -21.24 -22.76 -11.19
C THR A 44 -21.76 -21.62 -10.30
N ARG A 45 -22.21 -21.94 -9.08
CA ARG A 45 -22.68 -20.92 -8.13
C ARG A 45 -21.53 -19.99 -7.70
N LEU A 46 -20.35 -20.54 -7.39
CA LEU A 46 -19.18 -19.72 -7.05
C LEU A 46 -18.74 -18.89 -8.25
N TYR A 47 -18.66 -19.47 -9.44
CA TYR A 47 -18.30 -18.79 -10.67
C TYR A 47 -19.24 -17.60 -10.98
N ALA A 48 -20.55 -17.80 -10.80
CA ALA A 48 -21.54 -16.73 -10.92
C ALA A 48 -21.37 -15.62 -9.84
N GLN A 49 -21.05 -16.00 -8.60
CA GLN A 49 -20.78 -15.03 -7.53
C GLN A 49 -19.51 -14.18 -7.79
N LEU A 50 -18.54 -14.72 -8.52
CA LEU A 50 -17.34 -14.00 -8.94
C LEU A 50 -17.57 -13.09 -10.16
N GLY A 51 -18.76 -13.16 -10.80
CA GLY A 51 -19.08 -12.40 -12.01
C GLY A 51 -18.58 -13.03 -13.29
N GLN A 52 -18.38 -14.33 -13.29
CA GLN A 52 -17.95 -15.14 -14.44
C GLN A 52 -16.62 -14.65 -15.08
N PRO A 53 -15.54 -14.52 -14.27
CA PRO A 53 -14.26 -14.09 -14.77
C PRO A 53 -13.63 -15.12 -15.73
N PRO A 54 -12.64 -14.76 -16.56
CA PRO A 54 -11.91 -15.69 -17.43
C PRO A 54 -10.95 -16.59 -16.64
N LEU A 55 -11.53 -17.43 -15.78
CA LEU A 55 -10.85 -18.37 -14.88
C LEU A 55 -11.48 -19.75 -15.01
N GLU A 56 -10.71 -20.78 -14.67
CA GLU A 56 -11.21 -22.14 -14.48
C GLU A 56 -11.27 -22.48 -13.00
N LEU A 57 -12.43 -22.94 -12.54
CA LEU A 57 -12.64 -23.48 -11.19
C LEU A 57 -12.81 -25.00 -11.31
N ALA A 58 -12.01 -25.76 -10.57
CA ALA A 58 -11.99 -27.22 -10.65
C ALA A 58 -12.05 -27.88 -9.25
N MET A 59 -12.61 -29.07 -9.21
CA MET A 59 -12.47 -29.99 -8.07
C MET A 59 -11.36 -30.99 -8.36
N ARG A 60 -10.63 -31.41 -7.32
CA ARG A 60 -9.61 -32.47 -7.45
C ARG A 60 -10.17 -33.77 -8.05
N GLY A 61 -11.49 -33.99 -7.96
CA GLY A 61 -12.22 -35.13 -8.55
C GLY A 61 -12.61 -34.99 -10.02
N GLY A 62 -12.17 -33.94 -10.73
CA GLY A 62 -12.34 -33.76 -12.17
C GLY A 62 -13.53 -32.91 -12.62
N ALA A 63 -14.42 -32.48 -11.72
CA ALA A 63 -15.44 -31.49 -12.07
C ALA A 63 -14.81 -30.13 -12.30
N CYS A 64 -15.15 -29.43 -13.39
CA CYS A 64 -14.68 -28.08 -13.67
C CYS A 64 -15.76 -27.18 -14.28
N VAL A 65 -15.61 -25.88 -14.09
CA VAL A 65 -16.46 -24.81 -14.65
C VAL A 65 -15.60 -23.59 -14.90
N GLY A 66 -15.77 -22.93 -16.03
CA GLY A 66 -15.08 -21.68 -16.31
C GLY A 66 -14.78 -21.46 -17.79
N ALA A 67 -13.83 -20.55 -18.06
CA ALA A 67 -13.37 -20.24 -19.41
C ALA A 67 -12.56 -21.38 -20.02
N ASP A 68 -12.73 -21.60 -21.33
CA ASP A 68 -12.00 -22.60 -22.11
C ASP A 68 -10.79 -21.99 -22.84
N GLY A 69 -9.66 -22.70 -22.80
CA GLY A 69 -8.54 -22.47 -23.70
C GLY A 69 -7.58 -21.34 -23.34
N ALA A 70 -6.98 -20.72 -24.38
CA ALA A 70 -5.86 -19.79 -24.26
C ALA A 70 -6.15 -18.48 -23.49
N ASP A 71 -7.42 -18.17 -23.23
CA ASP A 71 -7.86 -16.96 -22.50
C ASP A 71 -7.98 -17.18 -20.98
N THR A 72 -7.68 -18.39 -20.48
CA THR A 72 -7.78 -18.71 -19.05
C THR A 72 -6.57 -18.14 -18.29
N ALA A 73 -6.80 -17.12 -17.49
CA ALA A 73 -5.74 -16.45 -16.72
C ALA A 73 -5.12 -17.35 -15.64
N ALA A 74 -5.92 -18.24 -15.04
CA ALA A 74 -5.48 -19.20 -14.03
C ALA A 74 -6.54 -20.28 -13.79
N ARG A 75 -6.07 -21.42 -13.23
CA ARG A 75 -6.93 -22.51 -12.75
C ARG A 75 -6.87 -22.59 -11.24
N VAL A 76 -8.04 -22.65 -10.60
CA VAL A 76 -8.19 -22.77 -9.14
C VAL A 76 -8.80 -24.14 -8.81
N THR A 77 -8.03 -25.01 -8.14
CA THR A 77 -8.47 -26.37 -7.80
C THR A 77 -8.75 -26.50 -6.31
N PHE A 78 -9.97 -26.97 -5.97
CA PHE A 78 -10.44 -27.21 -4.62
C PHE A 78 -10.23 -28.68 -4.23
N ALA A 79 -9.62 -28.92 -3.05
CA ALA A 79 -9.32 -30.25 -2.56
C ALA A 79 -10.58 -31.03 -2.15
N SER A 80 -11.64 -30.35 -1.69
CA SER A 80 -12.86 -30.96 -1.18
C SER A 80 -14.10 -30.08 -1.35
N ARG A 81 -15.29 -30.72 -1.28
CA ARG A 81 -16.57 -30.01 -1.23
C ARG A 81 -16.70 -29.11 0.00
N ALA A 82 -16.15 -29.54 1.14
CA ALA A 82 -16.14 -28.74 2.36
C ALA A 82 -15.40 -27.42 2.17
N THR A 83 -14.23 -27.45 1.50
CA THR A 83 -13.48 -26.25 1.12
C THR A 83 -14.32 -25.32 0.23
N LEU A 84 -14.93 -25.86 -0.84
CA LEU A 84 -15.76 -25.10 -1.76
C LEU A 84 -16.97 -24.45 -1.06
N LEU A 85 -17.68 -25.20 -0.21
CA LEU A 85 -18.82 -24.70 0.57
C LEU A 85 -18.41 -23.59 1.53
N SER A 86 -17.27 -23.74 2.20
CA SER A 86 -16.76 -22.69 3.10
C SER A 86 -16.51 -21.36 2.38
N ILE A 87 -16.02 -21.42 1.14
CA ILE A 87 -15.76 -20.22 0.31
C ILE A 87 -17.08 -19.63 -0.20
N LEU A 88 -18.07 -20.44 -0.54
CA LEU A 88 -19.39 -19.95 -0.93
C LEU A 88 -20.05 -19.12 0.19
N VAL A 89 -19.76 -19.44 1.47
CA VAL A 89 -20.28 -18.72 2.64
C VAL A 89 -19.49 -17.42 2.90
N ASP A 90 -18.16 -17.48 2.89
CA ASP A 90 -17.29 -16.34 3.16
C ASP A 90 -16.05 -16.36 2.24
N PRO A 91 -16.18 -15.90 0.99
CA PRO A 91 -15.11 -15.97 0.02
C PRO A 91 -13.88 -15.16 0.41
N TRP A 92 -14.09 -14.01 1.08
CA TRP A 92 -13.02 -13.08 1.39
C TRP A 92 -12.11 -13.51 2.55
N LEU A 93 -12.60 -14.36 3.44
CA LEU A 93 -11.79 -14.93 4.52
C LEU A 93 -11.30 -16.34 4.15
N ARG A 94 -12.23 -17.18 3.68
CA ARG A 94 -11.97 -18.62 3.52
C ARG A 94 -11.06 -18.96 2.35
N PHE A 95 -11.06 -18.15 1.29
CA PHE A 95 -10.11 -18.35 0.19
C PHE A 95 -8.66 -18.23 0.68
N GLY A 96 -8.35 -17.19 1.47
CA GLY A 96 -7.00 -17.00 1.98
C GLY A 96 -6.58 -18.09 2.95
N ASP A 97 -7.47 -18.52 3.86
CA ASP A 97 -7.19 -19.63 4.77
C ASP A 97 -6.94 -20.94 4.00
N ALA A 98 -7.81 -21.28 3.04
CA ALA A 98 -7.72 -22.51 2.24
C ALA A 98 -6.53 -22.52 1.25
N TYR A 99 -6.15 -21.36 0.72
CA TYR A 99 -4.91 -21.24 -0.06
C TYR A 99 -3.67 -21.46 0.84
N SER A 100 -3.67 -20.87 2.02
CA SER A 100 -2.54 -20.96 2.95
C SER A 100 -2.34 -22.40 3.46
N ASP A 101 -3.40 -23.16 3.75
CA ASP A 101 -3.32 -24.53 4.22
C ASP A 101 -3.20 -25.59 3.10
N GLY A 102 -3.17 -25.17 1.83
CA GLY A 102 -3.06 -26.08 0.67
C GLY A 102 -4.36 -26.75 0.23
N SER A 103 -5.50 -26.43 0.85
CA SER A 103 -6.83 -26.94 0.43
C SER A 103 -7.30 -26.33 -0.89
N ILE A 104 -6.65 -25.25 -1.34
CA ILE A 104 -6.76 -24.68 -2.69
C ILE A 104 -5.38 -24.63 -3.32
N THR A 105 -5.29 -25.03 -4.59
CA THR A 105 -4.11 -24.80 -5.43
C THR A 105 -4.47 -23.86 -6.58
N VAL A 106 -3.52 -23.04 -6.98
CA VAL A 106 -3.61 -22.13 -8.13
C VAL A 106 -2.53 -22.51 -9.12
N GLU A 107 -2.91 -22.78 -10.33
CA GLU A 107 -2.03 -23.00 -11.48
C GLU A 107 -2.09 -21.73 -12.36
N GLY A 108 -0.94 -21.19 -12.75
CA GLY A 108 -0.82 -19.93 -13.48
C GLY A 108 -0.39 -18.74 -12.62
N ASP A 109 -0.66 -17.52 -13.09
CA ASP A 109 -0.27 -16.27 -12.42
C ASP A 109 -1.21 -15.94 -11.26
N LEU A 110 -0.73 -16.04 -10.02
CA LEU A 110 -1.50 -15.71 -8.82
C LEU A 110 -1.89 -14.22 -8.78
N VAL A 111 -1.01 -13.31 -9.21
CA VAL A 111 -1.32 -11.87 -9.24
C VAL A 111 -2.41 -11.59 -10.27
N GLY A 112 -2.27 -12.13 -11.47
CA GLY A 112 -3.27 -12.02 -12.55
C GLY A 112 -4.63 -12.60 -12.18
N LEU A 113 -4.65 -13.75 -11.48
CA LEU A 113 -5.86 -14.32 -10.89
C LEU A 113 -6.56 -13.31 -9.97
N LEU A 114 -5.82 -12.74 -9.01
CA LEU A 114 -6.38 -11.83 -8.02
C LEU A 114 -6.81 -10.49 -8.63
N GLU A 115 -6.04 -9.97 -9.61
CA GLU A 115 -6.45 -8.80 -10.39
C GLU A 115 -7.79 -9.05 -11.11
N THR A 116 -7.93 -10.22 -11.73
CA THR A 116 -9.16 -10.62 -12.41
C THR A 116 -10.33 -10.68 -11.44
N VAL A 117 -10.17 -11.35 -10.30
CA VAL A 117 -11.20 -11.43 -9.25
C VAL A 117 -11.59 -10.05 -8.74
N TYR A 118 -10.63 -9.16 -8.49
CA TYR A 118 -10.91 -7.79 -8.02
C TYR A 118 -11.67 -6.96 -9.06
N ARG A 119 -11.32 -7.03 -10.34
CA ARG A 119 -12.03 -6.30 -11.42
C ARG A 119 -13.49 -6.75 -11.53
N TYR A 120 -13.73 -8.04 -11.56
CA TYR A 120 -15.08 -8.60 -11.70
C TYR A 120 -15.93 -8.39 -10.44
N SER A 121 -15.38 -8.60 -9.25
CA SER A 121 -16.09 -8.38 -7.99
C SER A 121 -16.39 -6.89 -7.72
N ALA A 122 -15.55 -5.96 -8.18
CA ALA A 122 -15.80 -4.53 -8.08
C ALA A 122 -17.04 -4.10 -8.89
N THR A 123 -17.29 -4.73 -10.02
CA THR A 123 -18.47 -4.47 -10.84
C THR A 123 -19.75 -4.85 -10.09
N LEU A 124 -19.74 -6.00 -9.39
CA LEU A 124 -20.86 -6.47 -8.58
C LEU A 124 -21.07 -5.63 -7.30
N ALA A 125 -19.97 -5.12 -6.70
CA ALA A 125 -20.03 -4.33 -5.47
C ALA A 125 -20.55 -2.90 -5.69
N ARG A 126 -20.33 -2.31 -6.87
CA ARG A 126 -20.81 -0.95 -7.21
C ARG A 126 -22.32 -0.83 -7.21
N SER A 127 -23.05 -1.91 -7.43
CA SER A 127 -24.51 -1.96 -7.47
C SER A 127 -25.19 -2.02 -6.09
N SER A 128 -24.47 -2.24 -4.99
CA SER A 128 -25.05 -2.46 -3.67
C SER A 128 -24.91 -1.26 -2.73
N VAL A 129 -25.97 -0.44 -2.63
CA VAL A 129 -26.11 0.66 -1.65
C VAL A 129 -26.03 0.15 -0.20
N VAL A 130 -26.54 -1.04 0.07
CA VAL A 130 -26.57 -1.67 1.39
C VAL A 130 -25.15 -1.96 1.92
N ARG A 131 -24.23 -2.41 1.06
CA ARG A 131 -22.83 -2.64 1.45
C ARG A 131 -22.11 -1.36 1.83
N ARG A 132 -22.38 -0.24 1.16
CA ARG A 132 -21.78 1.06 1.49
C ARG A 132 -22.26 1.59 2.83
N ALA A 133 -23.53 1.39 3.16
CA ALA A 133 -24.08 1.79 4.46
C ALA A 133 -23.50 0.93 5.60
N ALA A 134 -23.41 -0.39 5.43
CA ALA A 134 -22.83 -1.32 6.40
C ALA A 134 -21.33 -1.06 6.65
N ALA A 135 -20.57 -0.65 5.62
CA ALA A 135 -19.15 -0.33 5.75
C ALA A 135 -18.89 0.89 6.64
N ARG A 136 -19.81 1.88 6.64
CA ARG A 136 -19.71 3.06 7.52
C ARG A 136 -19.91 2.74 9.01
N LEU A 137 -20.58 1.62 9.33
CA LEU A 137 -20.87 1.20 10.71
C LEU A 137 -19.74 0.37 11.33
N ARG A 138 -18.81 -0.18 10.52
CA ARG A 138 -17.70 -1.03 11.00
C ARG A 138 -16.38 -0.28 10.96
N ARG A 139 -16.26 0.80 11.74
CA ARG A 139 -14.97 1.50 11.91
C ARG A 139 -14.23 0.92 13.12
N PRO A 140 -13.03 0.37 12.96
CA PRO A 140 -12.25 -0.10 14.10
C PRO A 140 -11.82 1.08 14.99
N HIS A 141 -12.04 0.94 16.29
CA HIS A 141 -11.49 1.83 17.31
C HIS A 141 -10.12 1.30 17.72
N ASN A 142 -9.06 2.07 17.48
CA ASN A 142 -7.69 1.69 17.85
C ASN A 142 -7.26 2.46 19.10
N THR A 143 -7.25 1.78 20.26
CA THR A 143 -6.71 2.31 21.54
C THR A 143 -5.19 2.11 21.58
N LEU A 144 -4.48 2.82 22.47
CA LEU A 144 -3.02 2.68 22.66
C LEU A 144 -2.59 1.23 22.89
N SER A 145 -3.30 0.48 23.74
CA SER A 145 -2.99 -0.92 24.03
C SER A 145 -3.19 -1.81 22.79
N ARG A 146 -4.30 -1.64 22.09
CA ARG A 146 -4.57 -2.40 20.86
C ARG A 146 -3.60 -2.06 19.74
N ALA A 147 -3.18 -0.80 19.61
CA ALA A 147 -2.17 -0.40 18.63
C ALA A 147 -0.85 -1.14 18.87
N ARG A 148 -0.40 -1.22 20.13
CA ARG A 148 0.81 -1.99 20.49
C ARG A 148 0.66 -3.49 20.19
N GLU A 149 -0.43 -4.13 20.64
CA GLU A 149 -0.70 -5.55 20.39
C GLU A 149 -0.74 -5.88 18.88
N ASN A 150 -1.41 -5.05 18.08
CA ASN A 150 -1.53 -5.25 16.63
C ASN A 150 -0.20 -5.09 15.92
N ILE A 151 0.65 -4.14 16.34
CA ILE A 151 1.98 -3.92 15.76
C ILE A 151 2.93 -5.05 16.17
N HIS A 152 2.92 -5.47 17.44
CA HIS A 152 3.68 -6.64 17.87
C HIS A 152 3.34 -7.89 17.05
N HIS A 153 2.08 -8.17 16.82
CA HIS A 153 1.66 -9.34 16.05
C HIS A 153 2.23 -9.38 14.62
N HIS A 154 2.38 -8.24 13.97
CA HIS A 154 2.86 -8.19 12.58
C HIS A 154 4.39 -8.01 12.48
N TYR A 155 5.00 -7.18 13.32
CA TYR A 155 6.42 -6.82 13.20
C TYR A 155 7.36 -7.69 14.05
N ASP A 156 6.85 -8.45 15.01
CA ASP A 156 7.65 -9.40 15.83
C ASP A 156 7.96 -10.74 15.11
N ILE A 157 7.68 -10.82 13.80
CA ILE A 157 8.11 -11.93 12.93
C ILE A 157 9.65 -12.00 12.85
N GLY A 158 10.33 -10.90 13.12
CA GLY A 158 11.79 -10.81 13.23
C GLY A 158 12.47 -10.12 12.04
N ASN A 159 13.53 -9.35 12.34
CA ASN A 159 14.27 -8.56 11.36
C ASN A 159 14.90 -9.44 10.26
N GLU A 160 15.35 -10.68 10.58
CA GLU A 160 15.91 -11.61 9.61
C GLU A 160 14.92 -11.93 8.49
N PHE A 161 13.65 -12.18 8.83
CA PHE A 161 12.61 -12.45 7.86
C PHE A 161 12.39 -11.27 6.89
N TYR A 162 12.27 -10.05 7.42
CA TYR A 162 12.06 -8.86 6.60
C TYR A 162 13.25 -8.54 5.70
N ALA A 163 14.48 -8.80 6.17
CA ALA A 163 15.72 -8.60 5.40
C ALA A 163 15.79 -9.47 4.14
N LEU A 164 15.08 -10.61 4.11
CA LEU A 164 15.08 -11.51 2.95
C LEU A 164 14.43 -10.91 1.70
N TRP A 165 13.53 -9.93 1.85
CA TRP A 165 12.70 -9.47 0.72
C TRP A 165 12.44 -7.95 0.67
N LEU A 166 12.76 -7.16 1.72
CA LEU A 166 12.59 -5.70 1.69
C LEU A 166 13.69 -4.96 0.90
N GLY A 167 14.80 -5.64 0.57
CA GLY A 167 15.97 -5.02 -0.04
C GLY A 167 16.90 -4.34 0.98
N SER A 168 17.94 -3.70 0.50
CA SER A 168 19.03 -3.14 1.34
C SER A 168 18.57 -2.00 2.26
N THR A 169 17.53 -1.29 1.86
CA THR A 169 17.01 -0.16 2.63
C THR A 169 16.21 -0.55 3.85
N MET A 170 15.66 -1.77 3.92
CA MET A 170 14.71 -2.19 4.95
C MET A 170 13.47 -1.28 5.04
N ALA A 171 13.09 -0.64 3.94
CA ALA A 171 11.90 0.24 3.89
C ALA A 171 10.65 -0.58 3.54
N TYR A 172 9.74 -0.74 4.50
CA TYR A 172 8.48 -1.49 4.32
C TYR A 172 7.32 -0.56 3.95
N THR A 173 7.55 0.27 2.95
CA THR A 173 6.58 1.24 2.42
C THR A 173 6.76 1.37 0.90
N CYS A 174 5.78 1.95 0.23
CA CYS A 174 5.83 2.16 -1.21
C CYS A 174 7.12 2.87 -1.65
N ALA A 175 7.81 2.31 -2.64
CA ALA A 175 8.92 2.95 -3.34
C ALA A 175 8.41 3.96 -4.40
N TYR A 176 9.27 4.81 -4.90
CA TYR A 176 8.99 5.74 -6.02
C TYR A 176 9.90 5.38 -7.19
N TYR A 177 9.33 4.95 -8.29
CA TYR A 177 10.07 4.54 -9.49
C TYR A 177 10.20 5.72 -10.44
N PRO A 178 11.39 6.34 -10.58
CA PRO A 178 11.62 7.41 -11.55
C PRO A 178 11.44 6.92 -12.99
N THR A 179 11.80 5.66 -13.24
CA THR A 179 11.54 4.93 -14.47
C THR A 179 11.00 3.52 -14.17
N PRO A 180 10.28 2.89 -15.09
CA PRO A 180 9.75 1.53 -14.88
C PRO A 180 10.85 0.48 -14.63
N GLU A 181 12.07 0.72 -15.10
CA GLU A 181 13.21 -0.20 -15.03
C GLU A 181 14.03 -0.06 -13.75
N ALA A 182 13.77 0.96 -12.92
CA ALA A 182 14.49 1.16 -11.67
C ALA A 182 14.39 -0.06 -10.76
N THR A 183 15.49 -0.43 -10.12
CA THR A 183 15.52 -1.49 -9.11
C THR A 183 14.75 -1.07 -7.86
N LEU A 184 14.41 -2.04 -7.01
CA LEU A 184 13.74 -1.75 -5.74
C LEU A 184 14.56 -0.81 -4.84
N ASP A 185 15.86 -1.02 -4.74
CA ASP A 185 16.72 -0.20 -3.88
C ASP A 185 16.85 1.23 -4.42
N GLU A 186 17.03 1.41 -5.73
CA GLU A 186 17.01 2.74 -6.36
C GLU A 186 15.67 3.44 -6.17
N ALA A 187 14.56 2.72 -6.32
CA ALA A 187 13.23 3.27 -6.15
C ALA A 187 12.91 3.63 -4.68
N GLN A 188 13.46 2.88 -3.70
CA GLN A 188 13.33 3.23 -2.29
C GLN A 188 14.16 4.48 -1.94
N VAL A 189 15.37 4.60 -2.47
CA VAL A 189 16.17 5.84 -2.31
C VAL A 189 15.45 7.01 -2.97
N ALA A 190 14.97 6.85 -4.19
CA ALA A 190 14.22 7.89 -4.89
C ALA A 190 12.94 8.31 -4.15
N LYS A 191 12.26 7.39 -3.45
CA LYS A 191 11.11 7.71 -2.59
C LYS A 191 11.52 8.57 -1.41
N MET A 192 12.63 8.26 -0.76
CA MET A 192 13.13 9.06 0.37
C MET A 192 13.51 10.46 -0.10
N ASP A 193 14.19 10.59 -1.25
CA ASP A 193 14.48 11.88 -1.88
C ASP A 193 13.22 12.65 -2.25
N HIS A 194 12.22 11.97 -2.81
CA HIS A 194 10.96 12.60 -3.19
C HIS A 194 10.22 13.19 -1.97
N VAL A 195 10.21 12.48 -0.84
CA VAL A 195 9.70 12.97 0.44
C VAL A 195 10.48 14.19 0.91
N CYS A 196 11.81 14.13 0.89
CA CYS A 196 12.67 15.25 1.31
C CYS A 196 12.48 16.50 0.43
N ARG A 197 12.38 16.31 -0.90
CA ARG A 197 12.11 17.41 -1.84
C ARG A 197 10.74 18.03 -1.62
N LYS A 198 9.69 17.23 -1.41
CA LYS A 198 8.35 17.71 -1.07
C LYS A 198 8.34 18.54 0.21
N LEU A 199 9.10 18.11 1.20
CA LEU A 199 9.31 18.83 2.45
C LEU A 199 10.33 20.00 2.30
N ARG A 200 11.00 20.15 1.17
CA ARG A 200 12.00 21.19 0.91
C ARG A 200 13.05 21.29 2.02
N LEU A 201 13.52 20.13 2.51
CA LEU A 201 14.44 20.07 3.64
C LEU A 201 15.75 20.82 3.35
N GLN A 202 16.19 21.62 4.33
CA GLN A 202 17.43 22.40 4.29
C GLN A 202 18.39 21.94 5.38
N PRO A 203 19.71 22.00 5.14
CA PRO A 203 20.70 21.66 6.17
C PRO A 203 20.49 22.47 7.47
N GLY A 204 20.60 21.77 8.61
CA GLY A 204 20.42 22.35 9.94
C GLY A 204 18.99 22.35 10.47
N GLU A 205 17.98 22.13 9.63
CA GLU A 205 16.59 22.01 10.08
C GLU A 205 16.38 20.79 10.98
N SER A 206 15.29 20.86 11.75
CA SER A 206 14.80 19.79 12.63
C SER A 206 13.56 19.11 12.04
N VAL A 207 13.56 17.79 12.03
CA VAL A 207 12.46 16.98 11.49
C VAL A 207 11.94 16.03 12.57
N VAL A 208 10.62 15.92 12.72
CA VAL A 208 10.00 14.85 13.48
C VAL A 208 9.38 13.82 12.55
N GLU A 209 9.71 12.54 12.75
CA GLU A 209 9.17 11.41 12.00
C GLU A 209 8.25 10.57 12.91
N ALA A 210 6.99 10.39 12.51
CA ALA A 210 6.02 9.58 13.22
C ALA A 210 5.84 8.22 12.50
N GLY A 211 6.31 7.13 13.12
CA GLY A 211 6.30 5.78 12.55
C GLY A 211 7.53 5.50 11.67
N CYS A 212 8.73 5.49 12.26
CA CYS A 212 9.99 5.41 11.50
C CYS A 212 10.37 4.00 11.00
N GLY A 213 9.65 2.95 11.38
CA GLY A 213 10.02 1.57 11.03
C GLY A 213 11.47 1.25 11.43
N TRP A 214 12.25 0.68 10.51
CA TRP A 214 13.68 0.38 10.67
C TRP A 214 14.61 1.59 10.46
N GLY A 215 14.07 2.80 10.42
CA GLY A 215 14.82 4.05 10.48
C GLY A 215 15.41 4.55 9.16
N SER A 216 15.07 3.97 8.03
CA SER A 216 15.72 4.27 6.74
C SER A 216 15.52 5.71 6.29
N LEU A 217 14.30 6.28 6.46
CA LEU A 217 14.01 7.66 6.06
C LEU A 217 14.74 8.66 6.95
N GLY A 218 14.76 8.47 8.28
CA GLY A 218 15.50 9.31 9.21
C GLY A 218 16.99 9.37 8.88
N LEU A 219 17.61 8.21 8.61
CA LEU A 219 19.03 8.15 8.20
C LEU A 219 19.27 8.86 6.87
N HIS A 220 18.38 8.67 5.89
CA HIS A 220 18.48 9.32 4.57
C HIS A 220 18.38 10.85 4.68
N MET A 221 17.42 11.36 5.45
CA MET A 221 17.24 12.79 5.72
C MET A 221 18.49 13.41 6.37
N ALA A 222 19.03 12.75 7.41
CA ALA A 222 20.19 13.23 8.12
C ALA A 222 21.47 13.23 7.26
N ARG A 223 21.67 12.17 6.44
CA ARG A 223 22.86 12.01 5.59
C ARG A 223 22.85 12.96 4.41
N ASN A 224 21.76 12.99 3.66
CA ASN A 224 21.71 13.61 2.35
C ASN A 224 21.22 15.07 2.41
N TYR A 225 20.43 15.42 3.43
CA TYR A 225 19.86 16.76 3.59
C TYR A 225 20.41 17.52 4.79
N GLY A 226 21.27 16.90 5.60
CA GLY A 226 21.95 17.56 6.69
C GLY A 226 21.05 18.01 7.86
N VAL A 227 19.86 17.43 7.98
CA VAL A 227 18.88 17.76 9.03
C VAL A 227 19.13 16.96 10.31
N ARG A 228 18.55 17.41 11.41
CA ARG A 228 18.42 16.63 12.66
C ARG A 228 17.06 15.99 12.72
N VAL A 229 17.01 14.69 13.01
CA VAL A 229 15.76 13.92 13.01
C VAL A 229 15.47 13.36 14.39
N ARG A 230 14.24 13.51 14.85
CA ARG A 230 13.70 12.80 15.99
C ARG A 230 12.57 11.89 15.52
N ALA A 231 12.78 10.58 15.58
CA ALA A 231 11.95 9.58 14.93
C ALA A 231 11.31 8.65 15.96
N PHE A 232 9.99 8.53 15.91
CA PHE A 232 9.17 7.78 16.88
C PHE A 232 8.67 6.48 16.30
N ASN A 233 8.70 5.41 17.11
CA ASN A 233 8.06 4.14 16.80
C ASN A 233 7.76 3.38 18.09
N ILE A 234 6.74 2.54 18.09
CA ILE A 234 6.34 1.72 19.25
C ILE A 234 6.85 0.27 19.18
N SER A 235 7.47 -0.15 18.07
CA SER A 235 8.10 -1.47 17.92
C SER A 235 9.52 -1.45 18.48
N HIS A 236 9.76 -2.19 19.56
CA HIS A 236 11.08 -2.34 20.18
C HIS A 236 12.13 -2.86 19.22
N GLU A 237 11.84 -3.95 18.50
CA GLU A 237 12.76 -4.59 17.56
C GLU A 237 13.20 -3.65 16.44
N GLN A 238 12.27 -2.85 15.92
CA GLN A 238 12.59 -1.87 14.88
C GLN A 238 13.43 -0.72 15.42
N ILE A 239 13.16 -0.24 16.64
CA ILE A 239 13.94 0.83 17.27
C ILE A 239 15.36 0.39 17.60
N VAL A 240 15.54 -0.81 18.15
CA VAL A 240 16.88 -1.37 18.42
C VAL A 240 17.68 -1.44 17.12
N TYR A 241 17.10 -2.04 16.08
CA TYR A 241 17.74 -2.12 14.76
C TYR A 241 18.12 -0.73 14.20
N ALA A 242 17.20 0.24 14.28
CA ALA A 242 17.41 1.59 13.77
C ALA A 242 18.54 2.32 14.51
N ARG A 243 18.60 2.19 15.84
CA ARG A 243 19.68 2.76 16.68
C ARG A 243 21.04 2.16 16.35
N GLU A 244 21.13 0.83 16.26
CA GLU A 244 22.37 0.15 15.90
C GLU A 244 22.85 0.57 14.50
N ARG A 245 21.91 0.69 13.55
CA ARG A 245 22.21 1.14 12.19
C ARG A 245 22.72 2.58 12.17
N ALA A 246 22.09 3.50 12.94
CA ALA A 246 22.55 4.87 13.05
C ALA A 246 23.96 4.98 13.61
N GLN A 247 24.31 4.16 14.60
CA GLN A 247 25.66 4.13 15.17
C GLN A 247 26.68 3.60 14.14
N ARG A 248 26.41 2.50 13.48
CA ARG A 248 27.28 1.91 12.43
C ARG A 248 27.54 2.90 11.29
N GLU A 249 26.54 3.70 10.93
CA GLU A 249 26.60 4.68 9.83
C GLU A 249 27.12 6.07 10.28
N GLY A 250 27.51 6.23 11.56
CA GLY A 250 28.06 7.47 12.12
C GLY A 250 27.04 8.62 12.21
N LEU A 251 25.74 8.31 12.23
CA LEU A 251 24.64 9.28 12.24
C LEU A 251 23.94 9.40 13.61
N GLY A 252 24.41 8.70 14.64
CA GLY A 252 23.80 8.68 15.97
C GLY A 252 23.68 10.05 16.66
N SER A 253 24.51 11.04 16.27
CA SER A 253 24.40 12.42 16.77
C SER A 253 23.38 13.27 16.00
N ARG A 254 22.88 12.81 14.86
CA ARG A 254 21.93 13.53 14.02
C ARG A 254 20.52 12.92 14.01
N VAL A 255 20.40 11.63 14.35
CA VAL A 255 19.11 10.92 14.38
C VAL A 255 18.91 10.33 15.77
N GLU A 256 17.86 10.74 16.45
CA GLU A 256 17.38 10.17 17.71
C GLU A 256 16.16 9.27 17.42
N TYR A 257 16.28 7.97 17.66
CA TYR A 257 15.17 7.02 17.57
C TYR A 257 14.55 6.81 18.95
N VAL A 258 13.27 7.19 19.09
CA VAL A 258 12.50 7.18 20.34
C VAL A 258 11.49 6.04 20.31
N GLU A 259 11.58 5.13 21.28
CA GLU A 259 10.58 4.08 21.49
C GLU A 259 9.41 4.66 22.27
N ASP A 260 8.49 5.30 21.55
CA ASP A 260 7.30 5.89 22.14
C ASP A 260 6.19 6.07 21.09
N ASP A 261 4.97 6.33 21.56
CA ASP A 261 3.81 6.62 20.72
C ASP A 261 3.89 8.05 20.14
N TYR A 262 3.47 8.24 18.89
CA TYR A 262 3.45 9.54 18.21
C TYR A 262 2.67 10.61 18.98
N ARG A 263 1.70 10.24 19.80
CA ARG A 263 0.88 11.15 20.63
C ARG A 263 1.73 11.88 21.67
N ASN A 264 2.86 11.30 22.05
CA ASN A 264 3.79 11.85 23.03
C ASN A 264 4.87 12.74 22.38
N ILE A 265 4.83 12.97 21.06
CA ILE A 265 5.72 13.92 20.41
C ILE A 265 5.59 15.29 21.06
N GLN A 266 6.72 15.86 21.46
CA GLN A 266 6.84 17.19 22.07
C GLN A 266 7.93 17.99 21.35
N GLY A 267 7.88 19.32 21.47
CA GLY A 267 8.79 20.22 20.81
C GLY A 267 8.24 20.78 19.51
N THR A 268 9.00 21.70 18.91
CA THR A 268 8.67 22.35 17.64
C THR A 268 9.72 22.01 16.61
N TYR A 269 9.31 21.67 15.41
CA TYR A 269 10.13 21.20 14.31
C TYR A 269 9.85 21.99 13.04
N ASP A 270 10.84 22.06 12.16
CA ASP A 270 10.70 22.68 10.85
C ASP A 270 9.90 21.80 9.89
N ALA A 271 9.92 20.48 10.09
CA ALA A 271 9.10 19.55 9.29
C ALA A 271 8.54 18.38 10.12
N PHE A 272 7.34 17.93 9.73
CA PHE A 272 6.69 16.72 10.21
C PHE A 272 6.58 15.71 9.06
N VAL A 273 6.91 14.45 9.29
CA VAL A 273 6.76 13.39 8.30
C VAL A 273 6.19 12.12 8.92
N SER A 274 5.28 11.48 8.17
CA SER A 274 4.74 10.16 8.53
C SER A 274 4.53 9.33 7.27
N VAL A 275 5.13 8.14 7.23
CA VAL A 275 5.09 7.26 6.06
C VAL A 275 4.63 5.86 6.47
N GLY A 276 3.39 5.47 6.09
CA GLY A 276 2.83 4.15 6.34
C GLY A 276 2.38 3.91 7.79
N MET A 277 2.09 4.97 8.56
CA MET A 277 1.57 4.85 9.92
C MET A 277 0.05 5.08 10.00
N LEU A 278 -0.50 5.95 9.15
CA LEU A 278 -1.88 6.45 9.28
C LEU A 278 -2.92 5.33 9.25
N GLU A 279 -2.65 4.26 8.52
CA GLU A 279 -3.49 3.06 8.41
C GLU A 279 -3.72 2.38 9.76
N HIS A 280 -2.78 2.55 10.69
CA HIS A 280 -2.81 1.97 12.03
C HIS A 280 -3.33 2.93 13.11
N VAL A 281 -3.54 4.21 12.77
CA VAL A 281 -4.03 5.24 13.71
C VAL A 281 -5.52 5.06 13.99
N GLY A 282 -6.30 4.76 12.95
CA GLY A 282 -7.78 4.68 13.01
C GLY A 282 -8.44 6.04 12.91
N VAL A 283 -9.52 6.12 12.11
CA VAL A 283 -10.21 7.37 11.74
C VAL A 283 -10.66 8.20 12.96
N SER A 284 -11.06 7.54 14.05
CA SER A 284 -11.47 8.22 15.30
C SER A 284 -10.35 9.01 15.99
N ASN A 285 -9.09 8.72 15.67
CA ASN A 285 -7.91 9.37 16.25
C ASN A 285 -7.28 10.42 15.32
N TYR A 286 -7.87 10.67 14.15
CA TYR A 286 -7.26 11.58 13.16
C TYR A 286 -7.22 13.04 13.65
N SER A 287 -8.23 13.49 14.37
CA SER A 287 -8.19 14.83 15.00
C SER A 287 -7.07 14.94 16.04
N ALA A 288 -6.86 13.90 16.85
CA ALA A 288 -5.75 13.87 17.81
C ALA A 288 -4.38 13.82 17.12
N LEU A 289 -4.27 13.13 15.97
CA LEU A 289 -3.06 13.22 15.15
C LEU A 289 -2.85 14.64 14.61
N GLY A 290 -3.91 15.29 14.15
CA GLY A 290 -3.87 16.69 13.69
C GLY A 290 -3.40 17.65 14.79
N GLU A 291 -3.83 17.45 16.03
CA GLU A 291 -3.35 18.20 17.19
C GLU A 291 -1.85 18.03 17.40
N VAL A 292 -1.35 16.79 17.34
CA VAL A 292 0.09 16.51 17.43
C VAL A 292 0.87 17.20 16.32
N VAL A 293 0.38 17.12 15.08
CA VAL A 293 1.00 17.77 13.93
C VAL A 293 1.03 19.28 14.13
N HIS A 294 -0.09 19.89 14.50
CA HIS A 294 -0.21 21.34 14.69
C HIS A 294 0.78 21.86 15.75
N ARG A 295 0.80 21.24 16.94
CA ARG A 295 1.72 21.67 18.02
C ARG A 295 3.20 21.40 17.73
N SER A 296 3.48 20.44 16.81
CA SER A 296 4.85 20.07 16.44
C SER A 296 5.42 20.93 15.32
N LEU A 297 4.61 21.69 14.60
CA LEU A 297 5.05 22.55 13.51
C LEU A 297 5.13 24.01 13.97
N GLY A 298 6.27 24.65 13.72
CA GLY A 298 6.37 26.10 13.82
C GLY A 298 5.59 26.81 12.70
N GLY A 299 5.41 28.12 12.80
CA GLY A 299 4.62 28.91 11.85
C GLY A 299 5.11 28.86 10.37
N ARG A 300 6.35 28.43 10.14
CA ARG A 300 6.91 28.12 8.80
C ARG A 300 7.09 26.63 8.53
N GLY A 301 6.60 25.80 9.44
CA GLY A 301 6.71 24.35 9.32
C GLY A 301 5.93 23.80 8.13
N ARG A 302 6.26 22.60 7.72
CA ARG A 302 5.55 21.87 6.66
C ARG A 302 5.53 20.40 7.00
N GLY A 303 4.51 19.71 6.47
CA GLY A 303 4.33 18.29 6.77
C GLY A 303 4.01 17.46 5.55
N LEU A 304 4.26 16.16 5.67
CA LEU A 304 3.89 15.15 4.69
C LEU A 304 3.35 13.91 5.41
N ILE A 305 2.18 13.47 4.96
CA ILE A 305 1.61 12.15 5.33
C ILE A 305 1.52 11.30 4.07
N HIS A 306 2.14 10.11 4.14
CA HIS A 306 2.09 9.09 3.09
C HIS A 306 1.31 7.89 3.62
N SER A 307 0.20 7.56 3.00
CA SER A 307 -0.70 6.50 3.49
C SER A 307 -1.39 5.75 2.37
N ILE A 308 -1.58 4.45 2.58
CA ILE A 308 -2.54 3.67 1.80
C ILE A 308 -3.93 4.28 2.02
N GLY A 309 -4.71 4.34 0.94
CA GLY A 309 -6.04 4.87 1.00
C GLY A 309 -7.01 4.16 0.06
N ARG A 310 -8.21 4.74 -0.06
CA ARG A 310 -9.30 4.25 -0.91
C ARG A 310 -10.09 5.39 -1.54
N ASN A 311 -10.82 5.07 -2.60
CA ASN A 311 -11.74 6.03 -3.25
C ASN A 311 -13.10 6.15 -2.55
N PHE A 312 -13.45 5.18 -1.70
CA PHE A 312 -14.69 5.18 -0.91
C PHE A 312 -14.47 4.42 0.41
N PRO A 313 -15.20 4.78 1.49
CA PRO A 313 -15.09 4.11 2.77
C PRO A 313 -15.43 2.62 2.67
N ALA A 314 -14.54 1.77 3.11
CA ALA A 314 -14.74 0.32 3.16
C ALA A 314 -13.83 -0.31 4.24
N PRO A 315 -14.23 -1.40 4.91
CA PRO A 315 -13.36 -2.14 5.79
C PRO A 315 -12.20 -2.77 4.99
N LEU A 316 -11.11 -3.07 5.68
CA LEU A 316 -10.04 -3.87 5.08
C LEU A 316 -10.60 -5.26 4.70
N GLN A 317 -9.98 -5.90 3.71
CA GLN A 317 -10.38 -7.25 3.31
C GLN A 317 -10.22 -8.20 4.50
N ALA A 318 -11.26 -9.00 4.80
CA ALA A 318 -11.40 -9.73 6.06
C ALA A 318 -10.22 -10.66 6.39
N TRP A 319 -9.62 -11.30 5.37
CA TRP A 319 -8.47 -12.17 5.58
C TRP A 319 -7.21 -11.35 5.92
N ILE A 320 -6.96 -10.25 5.21
CA ILE A 320 -5.84 -9.32 5.49
C ILE A 320 -5.98 -8.74 6.91
N GLU A 321 -7.18 -8.26 7.27
CA GLU A 321 -7.45 -7.71 8.60
C GLU A 321 -7.20 -8.75 9.70
N LYS A 322 -7.64 -10.01 9.47
CA LYS A 322 -7.56 -11.05 10.51
C LYS A 322 -6.18 -11.70 10.62
N ARG A 323 -5.42 -11.82 9.49
CA ARG A 323 -4.20 -12.62 9.42
C ARG A 323 -2.93 -11.81 9.29
N ILE A 324 -2.99 -10.60 8.71
CA ILE A 324 -1.81 -9.80 8.38
C ILE A 324 -1.78 -8.50 9.17
N PHE A 325 -2.81 -7.64 9.07
CA PHE A 325 -2.85 -6.30 9.69
C PHE A 325 -4.09 -6.10 10.55
N PRO A 326 -4.15 -6.68 11.76
CA PRO A 326 -5.27 -6.49 12.65
C PRO A 326 -5.52 -5.00 12.93
N GLY A 327 -6.78 -4.56 12.79
CA GLY A 327 -7.19 -3.18 13.09
C GLY A 327 -6.73 -2.11 12.10
N ALA A 328 -6.04 -2.46 11.00
CA ALA A 328 -5.66 -1.49 9.98
C ALA A 328 -6.87 -1.02 9.15
N TYR A 329 -6.86 0.26 8.78
CA TYR A 329 -7.91 0.88 7.99
C TYR A 329 -7.33 1.87 6.99
N PRO A 330 -7.34 1.58 5.68
CA PRO A 330 -6.99 2.54 4.64
C PRO A 330 -8.09 3.61 4.49
N PRO A 331 -7.83 4.90 4.80
CA PRO A 331 -8.85 5.95 4.72
C PRO A 331 -9.08 6.43 3.29
N THR A 332 -10.19 7.13 3.09
CA THR A 332 -10.36 8.02 1.93
C THR A 332 -9.73 9.38 2.21
N LEU A 333 -9.47 10.18 1.15
CA LEU A 333 -8.99 11.56 1.33
C LEU A 333 -9.96 12.39 2.17
N SER A 334 -11.28 12.21 2.01
CA SER A 334 -12.27 12.91 2.83
C SER A 334 -12.24 12.48 4.31
N GLU A 335 -11.88 11.23 4.60
CA GLU A 335 -11.71 10.77 5.98
C GLU A 335 -10.42 11.27 6.63
N MET A 336 -9.44 11.76 5.86
CA MET A 336 -8.24 12.42 6.37
C MET A 336 -8.48 13.88 6.77
N ALA A 337 -9.56 14.53 6.33
CA ALA A 337 -9.86 15.94 6.60
C ALA A 337 -9.76 16.34 8.10
N PRO A 338 -10.21 15.50 9.07
CA PRO A 338 -10.06 15.80 10.50
C PRO A 338 -8.60 15.95 11.00
N ILE A 339 -7.60 15.56 10.21
CA ILE A 339 -6.20 15.80 10.53
C ILE A 339 -5.84 17.28 10.28
N PHE A 340 -6.49 17.91 9.31
CA PHE A 340 -6.07 19.22 8.78
C PHE A 340 -7.02 20.35 9.16
N GLU A 341 -8.31 20.19 8.89
CA GLU A 341 -9.34 21.26 9.01
C GLU A 341 -9.42 21.86 10.41
N PRO A 342 -9.53 21.09 11.53
CA PRO A 342 -9.68 21.65 12.86
C PRO A 342 -8.45 22.46 13.34
N TRP A 343 -7.30 22.22 12.69
CA TRP A 343 -6.00 22.76 13.10
C TRP A 343 -5.47 23.81 12.14
N ASN A 344 -6.30 24.32 11.24
CA ASN A 344 -5.94 25.32 10.24
C ASN A 344 -4.68 24.91 9.45
N LEU A 345 -4.61 23.63 9.01
CA LEU A 345 -3.55 23.13 8.15
C LEU A 345 -4.01 23.11 6.70
N SER A 346 -3.35 23.87 5.84
CA SER A 346 -3.62 23.92 4.41
C SER A 346 -3.00 22.73 3.69
N ILE A 347 -3.81 21.95 2.96
CA ILE A 347 -3.31 20.92 2.04
C ILE A 347 -2.76 21.61 0.79
N LEU A 348 -1.48 21.43 0.51
CA LEU A 348 -0.74 22.06 -0.58
C LEU A 348 -0.64 21.18 -1.82
N ASP A 349 -0.54 19.85 -1.62
CA ASP A 349 -0.42 18.88 -2.70
C ASP A 349 -0.95 17.51 -2.27
N VAL A 350 -1.54 16.79 -3.22
CA VAL A 350 -1.91 15.37 -3.06
C VAL A 350 -1.46 14.60 -4.29
N GLU A 351 -0.50 13.72 -4.12
CA GLU A 351 -0.02 12.84 -5.18
C GLU A 351 -0.49 11.41 -4.94
N ASN A 352 -0.94 10.74 -6.00
CA ASN A 352 -1.36 9.34 -5.95
C ASN A 352 -0.28 8.44 -6.56
N LEU A 353 0.35 7.63 -5.72
CA LEU A 353 1.45 6.72 -6.07
C LEU A 353 1.01 5.24 -6.17
N ARG A 354 -0.25 4.98 -6.43
CA ARG A 354 -0.83 3.63 -6.45
C ARG A 354 -0.04 2.62 -7.29
N LEU A 355 0.35 3.00 -8.51
CA LEU A 355 1.07 2.09 -9.41
C LEU A 355 2.52 1.85 -8.97
N HIS A 356 3.14 2.80 -8.29
CA HIS A 356 4.44 2.60 -7.66
C HIS A 356 4.36 1.53 -6.57
N TYR A 357 3.25 1.48 -5.81
CA TYR A 357 3.10 0.44 -4.81
C TYR A 357 2.81 -0.93 -5.42
N ALA A 358 2.04 -0.99 -6.50
CA ALA A 358 1.87 -2.23 -7.26
C ALA A 358 3.22 -2.79 -7.71
N GLN A 359 4.11 -1.94 -8.25
CA GLN A 359 5.46 -2.32 -8.67
C GLN A 359 6.33 -2.74 -7.47
N THR A 360 6.31 -1.98 -6.37
CA THR A 360 7.04 -2.30 -5.14
C THR A 360 6.68 -3.70 -4.64
N LEU A 361 5.39 -4.01 -4.59
CA LEU A 361 4.88 -5.32 -4.13
C LEU A 361 5.26 -6.46 -5.08
N ARG A 362 5.35 -6.22 -6.38
CA ARG A 362 5.86 -7.20 -7.34
C ARG A 362 7.34 -7.49 -7.13
N HIS A 363 8.16 -6.47 -6.87
CA HIS A 363 9.58 -6.66 -6.52
C HIS A 363 9.73 -7.40 -5.20
N TRP A 364 8.96 -7.04 -4.16
CA TRP A 364 8.97 -7.78 -2.89
C TRP A 364 8.53 -9.23 -3.08
N LEU A 365 7.50 -9.49 -3.88
CA LEU A 365 7.06 -10.85 -4.18
C LEU A 365 8.17 -11.66 -4.88
N ALA A 366 8.86 -11.08 -5.86
CA ALA A 366 9.95 -11.75 -6.56
C ALA A 366 11.12 -12.09 -5.63
N LEU A 367 11.54 -11.15 -4.75
CA LEU A 367 12.57 -11.40 -3.74
C LEU A 367 12.12 -12.45 -2.73
N TYR A 368 10.87 -12.39 -2.29
CA TYR A 368 10.26 -13.35 -1.38
C TYR A 368 10.24 -14.76 -1.97
N GLU A 369 9.87 -14.92 -3.24
CA GLU A 369 9.91 -16.22 -3.93
C GLU A 369 11.33 -16.78 -4.02
N GLY A 370 12.32 -15.94 -4.26
CA GLY A 370 13.74 -16.33 -4.22
C GLY A 370 14.20 -16.82 -2.83
N ALA A 371 13.56 -16.33 -1.77
CA ALA A 371 13.87 -16.69 -0.38
C ALA A 371 12.91 -17.75 0.21
N ALA A 372 11.93 -18.27 -0.55
CA ALA A 372 10.86 -19.12 -0.04
C ALA A 372 11.36 -20.36 0.73
N ALA A 373 12.44 -21.00 0.26
CA ALA A 373 13.04 -22.15 0.95
C ALA A 373 13.60 -21.76 2.35
N ARG A 374 14.20 -20.57 2.47
CA ARG A 374 14.68 -20.07 3.77
C ARG A 374 13.52 -19.74 4.69
N VAL A 375 12.47 -19.10 4.17
CA VAL A 375 11.24 -18.80 4.92
C VAL A 375 10.58 -20.08 5.43
N GLN A 376 10.53 -21.13 4.61
CA GLN A 376 9.98 -22.44 5.01
C GLN A 376 10.78 -23.08 6.15
N GLN A 377 12.12 -22.88 6.18
CA GLN A 377 12.96 -23.34 7.29
C GLN A 377 12.74 -22.54 8.59
N MET A 378 12.46 -21.23 8.46
CA MET A 378 12.20 -20.36 9.62
C MET A 378 10.82 -20.60 10.23
N PHE A 379 9.85 -20.98 9.40
CA PHE A 379 8.44 -21.16 9.78
C PHE A 379 7.91 -22.51 9.25
N ASP A 380 6.94 -22.46 8.32
CA ASP A 380 6.37 -23.65 7.66
C ASP A 380 5.84 -23.31 6.24
N GLU A 381 5.40 -24.33 5.51
CA GLU A 381 4.83 -24.15 4.18
C GLU A 381 3.55 -23.30 4.18
N LYS A 382 2.75 -23.41 5.23
CA LYS A 382 1.53 -22.60 5.39
C LYS A 382 1.86 -21.11 5.47
N PHE A 383 2.91 -20.75 6.22
CA PHE A 383 3.38 -19.37 6.31
C PHE A 383 3.91 -18.88 4.96
N VAL A 384 4.69 -19.70 4.23
CA VAL A 384 5.16 -19.35 2.88
C VAL A 384 4.00 -19.02 1.95
N ARG A 385 2.96 -19.85 1.92
CA ARG A 385 1.78 -19.64 1.09
C ARG A 385 0.97 -18.41 1.55
N MET A 386 0.82 -18.22 2.85
CA MET A 386 0.13 -17.08 3.43
C MET A 386 0.78 -15.76 3.02
N TRP A 387 2.09 -15.64 3.14
CA TRP A 387 2.81 -14.39 2.83
C TRP A 387 2.85 -14.11 1.32
N ARG A 388 3.03 -15.16 0.50
CA ARG A 388 2.89 -15.10 -0.96
C ARG A 388 1.53 -14.51 -1.37
N LEU A 389 0.44 -15.03 -0.80
CA LEU A 389 -0.90 -14.55 -1.07
C LEU A 389 -1.08 -13.09 -0.64
N TYR A 390 -0.53 -12.71 0.51
CA TYR A 390 -0.57 -11.32 0.98
C TYR A 390 0.11 -10.37 -0.01
N LEU A 391 1.34 -10.66 -0.44
CA LEU A 391 2.07 -9.81 -1.38
C LEU A 391 1.38 -9.75 -2.75
N ALA A 392 0.98 -10.91 -3.29
CA ALA A 392 0.27 -10.99 -4.57
C ALA A 392 -1.08 -10.28 -4.54
N GLY A 393 -1.86 -10.47 -3.47
CA GLY A 393 -3.17 -9.83 -3.29
C GLY A 393 -3.07 -8.32 -3.12
N SER A 394 -2.04 -7.86 -2.43
CA SER A 394 -1.77 -6.43 -2.29
C SER A 394 -1.35 -5.81 -3.64
N ALA A 395 -0.45 -6.45 -4.40
CA ALA A 395 -0.08 -6.00 -5.74
C ALA A 395 -1.31 -5.87 -6.65
N ALA A 396 -2.16 -6.89 -6.68
CA ALA A 396 -3.41 -6.90 -7.43
C ALA A 396 -4.38 -5.79 -6.99
N ALA A 397 -4.50 -5.51 -5.68
CA ALA A 397 -5.37 -4.46 -5.14
C ALA A 397 -4.93 -3.05 -5.59
N PHE A 398 -3.63 -2.79 -5.62
CA PHE A 398 -3.10 -1.52 -6.14
C PHE A 398 -3.19 -1.44 -7.67
N THR A 399 -2.89 -2.50 -8.40
CA THR A 399 -3.04 -2.53 -9.88
C THR A 399 -4.47 -2.25 -10.31
N THR A 400 -5.46 -2.82 -9.62
CA THR A 400 -6.88 -2.67 -9.98
C THR A 400 -7.55 -1.41 -9.44
N GLY A 401 -6.85 -0.63 -8.60
CA GLY A 401 -7.39 0.57 -7.96
C GLY A 401 -8.34 0.31 -6.79
N THR A 402 -8.40 -0.93 -6.30
CA THR A 402 -9.10 -1.28 -5.05
C THR A 402 -8.49 -0.57 -3.85
N LEU A 403 -7.15 -0.43 -3.86
CA LEU A 403 -6.39 0.41 -2.96
C LEU A 403 -5.75 1.57 -3.72
N GLN A 404 -5.53 2.67 -3.02
CA GLN A 404 -4.84 3.88 -3.45
C GLN A 404 -3.64 4.10 -2.54
N LEU A 405 -2.74 4.99 -2.95
CA LEU A 405 -1.66 5.48 -2.10
C LEU A 405 -1.55 6.99 -2.27
N PHE A 406 -1.63 7.72 -1.17
CA PHE A 406 -1.58 9.17 -1.20
C PHE A 406 -0.35 9.69 -0.46
N GLN A 407 0.32 10.68 -1.04
CA GLN A 407 1.21 11.58 -0.33
C GLN A 407 0.52 12.93 -0.24
N VAL A 408 0.23 13.39 0.98
CA VAL A 408 -0.44 14.66 1.27
C VAL A 408 0.60 15.60 1.88
N VAL A 409 0.89 16.70 1.19
CA VAL A 409 1.75 17.78 1.66
C VAL A 409 0.91 18.89 2.22
N PHE A 410 1.29 19.43 3.37
CA PHE A 410 0.53 20.47 4.06
C PHE A 410 1.44 21.44 4.82
N ALA A 411 0.90 22.60 5.18
CA ALA A 411 1.55 23.60 6.02
C ALA A 411 0.51 24.32 6.89
N PRO A 412 0.92 25.07 7.94
CA PRO A 412 0.03 25.98 8.65
C PRO A 412 -0.68 26.94 7.70
N GLY A 413 -1.97 27.20 7.92
CA GLY A 413 -2.82 27.97 6.99
C GLY A 413 -2.34 29.41 6.76
N GLU A 414 -1.57 29.95 7.68
CA GLU A 414 -0.99 31.30 7.61
C GLU A 414 0.38 31.36 6.92
N SER A 415 0.95 30.19 6.57
CA SER A 415 2.25 30.14 5.91
C SER A 415 2.17 30.62 4.47
N ASN A 416 2.98 31.63 4.15
CA ASN A 416 3.17 32.12 2.78
C ASN A 416 4.43 31.53 2.11
N ASP A 417 5.13 30.62 2.78
CA ASP A 417 6.28 29.90 2.22
C ASP A 417 5.80 28.71 1.37
N ILE A 418 5.02 29.02 0.33
CA ILE A 418 4.42 28.06 -0.61
C ILE A 418 5.02 28.29 -2.00
N PRO A 419 5.67 27.30 -2.60
CA PRO A 419 6.21 27.41 -3.96
C PRO A 419 5.11 27.65 -5.01
N TRP A 420 5.37 28.55 -5.95
CA TRP A 420 4.43 28.86 -7.06
C TRP A 420 4.16 27.66 -7.97
N THR A 421 5.11 26.74 -8.11
CA THR A 421 4.98 25.55 -8.93
C THR A 421 5.45 24.32 -8.16
N ARG A 422 5.10 23.13 -8.64
CA ARG A 422 5.55 21.85 -8.07
C ARG A 422 6.84 21.33 -8.68
N ALA A 423 7.51 22.12 -9.55
CA ALA A 423 8.70 21.70 -10.26
C ALA A 423 9.84 21.24 -9.32
N TYR A 424 9.93 21.83 -8.11
CA TYR A 424 10.93 21.49 -7.10
C TYR A 424 10.82 20.04 -6.60
N MET A 425 9.64 19.41 -6.68
CA MET A 425 9.42 18.03 -6.23
C MET A 425 10.12 17.01 -7.16
N TYR A 426 10.33 17.38 -8.44
CA TYR A 426 10.79 16.46 -9.49
C TYR A 426 12.19 16.79 -10.03
N ARG A 427 12.79 17.91 -9.62
CA ARG A 427 14.16 18.26 -9.99
C ARG A 427 15.15 17.48 -9.12
N SER A 428 16.12 16.82 -9.76
CA SER A 428 17.30 16.21 -9.13
C SER A 428 18.26 17.28 -8.67
#